data_d0e8fc004c67f1a092e82794fb1210b0
#
_entry.id   d0e8fc004c67f1a092e82794fb1210b0
#
_cell.length_a   1.000
_cell.length_b   1.000
_cell.length_c   1.000
_cell.angle_alpha   90.00
_cell.angle_beta   90.00
_cell.angle_gamma   90.00
#
_symmetry.space_group_name_H-M   'P 1'
#
loop_
_entity.id
_entity.type
_entity.pdbx_description
1 polymer ?
#
loop_
_entity_poly.entity_id
_entity_poly.type
_entity_poly.pdbx_seq_one_letter_code
_entity_poly.pdbx_strand_id
1 'polypeptide(L)'
;MDKRIVTTNEIAPPGGPFSPGVEIDGWLFLSGQVGQDPKTGRLVEGDITRQMEQLLRNVEAVLKAGGRTFTNVIQARVFLADMGDFAAMNAVYTTFFQKPYPARTTVAVKSLPLGAAVEMDVIAR
;
A
#
# COMPACT_ATOMS: atom_id res chain seq x y z
N MET A 1 -9.83 -23.85 -7.78
CA MET A 1 -9.27 -23.07 -6.67
C MET A 1 -9.86 -21.68 -6.72
N ASP A 2 -10.65 -21.34 -5.72
CA ASP A 2 -11.43 -20.11 -5.75
C ASP A 2 -10.72 -18.98 -5.03
N LYS A 3 -10.59 -17.85 -5.68
CA LYS A 3 -10.07 -16.65 -5.04
C LYS A 3 -11.17 -15.96 -4.23
N ARG A 4 -10.81 -15.42 -3.10
CA ARG A 4 -11.69 -14.63 -2.24
C ARG A 4 -11.33 -13.16 -2.34
N ILE A 5 -12.32 -12.32 -2.56
CA ILE A 5 -12.11 -10.88 -2.61
C ILE A 5 -12.05 -10.34 -1.18
N VAL A 6 -11.03 -9.53 -0.90
CA VAL A 6 -10.86 -8.85 0.38
C VAL A 6 -11.09 -7.36 0.16
N THR A 7 -12.04 -6.81 0.89
CA THR A 7 -12.41 -5.41 0.77
C THR A 7 -12.71 -4.84 2.16
N THR A 8 -12.72 -3.53 2.26
CA THR A 8 -13.02 -2.82 3.51
C THR A 8 -13.55 -1.42 3.17
N ASN A 9 -14.40 -0.89 4.04
CA ASN A 9 -14.86 0.49 3.93
C ASN A 9 -13.92 1.49 4.63
N GLU A 10 -12.80 1.00 5.17
CA GLU A 10 -11.79 1.85 5.80
C GLU A 10 -10.81 2.46 4.78
N ILE A 11 -11.00 2.17 3.50
CA ILE A 11 -10.30 2.83 2.39
C ILE A 11 -11.30 3.37 1.40
N ALA A 12 -10.86 4.30 0.55
CA ALA A 12 -11.71 4.78 -0.54
C ALA A 12 -12.03 3.63 -1.50
N PRO A 13 -13.22 3.61 -2.11
CA PRO A 13 -13.56 2.57 -3.09
C PRO A 13 -12.57 2.55 -4.25
N PRO A 14 -12.30 1.37 -4.85
CA PRO A 14 -11.44 1.29 -6.01
C PRO A 14 -11.91 2.21 -7.14
N GLY A 15 -10.97 2.93 -7.75
CA GLY A 15 -11.24 3.84 -8.86
C GLY A 15 -11.27 3.16 -10.23
N GLY A 16 -11.27 1.83 -10.28
CA GLY A 16 -11.24 1.08 -11.52
C GLY A 16 -11.62 -0.38 -11.31
N PRO A 17 -11.48 -1.22 -12.34
CA PRO A 17 -11.90 -2.63 -12.28
C PRO A 17 -10.88 -3.50 -11.58
N PHE A 18 -10.69 -3.30 -10.28
CA PHE A 18 -9.77 -4.10 -9.47
C PHE A 18 -10.30 -4.21 -8.04
N SER A 19 -9.85 -5.24 -7.33
CA SER A 19 -10.18 -5.47 -5.93
C SER A 19 -9.08 -4.94 -5.03
N PRO A 20 -9.38 -4.42 -3.84
CA PRO A 20 -8.35 -4.00 -2.89
C PRO A 20 -7.40 -5.13 -2.51
N GLY A 21 -7.93 -6.34 -2.34
CA GLY A 21 -7.13 -7.52 -2.08
C GLY A 21 -7.79 -8.78 -2.63
N VAL A 22 -6.95 -9.78 -2.90
CA VAL A 22 -7.40 -11.10 -3.36
C VAL A 22 -6.65 -12.15 -2.57
N GLU A 23 -7.40 -13.07 -1.98
CA GLU A 23 -6.82 -14.18 -1.23
C GLU A 23 -7.02 -15.49 -1.98
N ILE A 24 -5.97 -16.29 -2.02
CA ILE A 24 -6.01 -17.65 -2.56
C ILE A 24 -4.92 -18.48 -1.87
N ASP A 25 -5.26 -19.68 -1.41
CA ASP A 25 -4.30 -20.61 -0.78
C ASP A 25 -3.50 -20.00 0.38
N GLY A 26 -4.13 -19.15 1.15
CA GLY A 26 -3.44 -18.47 2.26
C GLY A 26 -2.59 -17.30 1.83
N TRP A 27 -2.42 -17.07 0.52
CA TRP A 27 -1.73 -15.89 0.00
C TRP A 27 -2.70 -14.75 -0.14
N LEU A 28 -2.27 -13.55 0.26
CA LEU A 28 -3.06 -12.33 0.12
C LEU A 28 -2.28 -11.34 -0.75
N PHE A 29 -2.89 -10.99 -1.87
CA PHE A 29 -2.34 -10.03 -2.83
C PHE A 29 -3.09 -8.72 -2.72
N LEU A 30 -2.39 -7.64 -2.41
CA LEU A 30 -3.01 -6.32 -2.37
C LEU A 30 -2.75 -5.56 -3.66
N SER A 31 -3.78 -4.89 -4.14
CA SER A 31 -3.60 -3.87 -5.17
C SER A 31 -2.81 -2.70 -4.62
N GLY A 32 -2.18 -1.94 -5.51
CA GLY A 32 -1.43 -0.75 -5.14
C GLY A 32 -2.29 0.26 -4.39
N GLN A 33 -1.73 0.87 -3.36
CA GLN A 33 -2.36 1.93 -2.61
C GLN A 33 -1.52 3.20 -2.75
N VAL A 34 -2.20 4.32 -2.81
CA VAL A 34 -1.60 5.65 -2.70
C VAL A 34 -2.12 6.32 -1.43
N GLY A 35 -1.61 7.48 -1.08
CA GLY A 35 -2.00 8.19 0.14
C GLY A 35 -3.38 8.84 0.04
N GLN A 36 -4.38 8.07 -0.31
CA GLN A 36 -5.75 8.52 -0.54
C GLN A 36 -6.52 8.55 0.77
N ASP A 37 -7.15 9.69 1.06
CA ASP A 37 -8.01 9.84 2.24
C ASP A 37 -9.25 8.97 2.06
N PRO A 38 -9.53 8.05 2.98
CA PRO A 38 -10.71 7.17 2.87
C PRO A 38 -12.03 7.92 2.84
N LYS A 39 -12.10 9.11 3.43
CA LYS A 39 -13.34 9.87 3.54
C LYS A 39 -13.65 10.69 2.30
N THR A 40 -12.61 11.24 1.65
CA THR A 40 -12.79 12.15 0.53
C THR A 40 -12.46 11.50 -0.82
N GLY A 41 -11.66 10.44 -0.82
CA GLY A 41 -11.15 9.82 -2.04
C GLY A 41 -10.02 10.61 -2.69
N ARG A 42 -9.58 11.72 -2.09
CA ARG A 42 -8.48 12.54 -2.61
C ARG A 42 -7.18 12.18 -1.91
N LEU A 43 -6.05 12.47 -2.57
CA LEU A 43 -4.76 12.40 -1.89
C LEU A 43 -4.77 13.31 -0.69
N VAL A 44 -4.15 12.86 0.41
CA VAL A 44 -3.94 13.74 1.56
C VAL A 44 -3.04 14.90 1.16
N GLU A 45 -3.27 16.05 1.74
CA GLU A 45 -2.41 17.20 1.53
C GLU A 45 -1.07 17.00 2.24
N GLY A 46 -0.01 17.51 1.65
CA GLY A 46 1.31 17.43 2.22
C GLY A 46 2.29 16.73 1.30
N ASP A 47 3.48 16.49 1.85
CA ASP A 47 4.61 15.93 1.13
C ASP A 47 4.61 14.39 1.13
N ILE A 48 5.74 13.82 0.70
CA ILE A 48 5.95 12.37 0.66
C ILE A 48 5.69 11.72 2.03
N THR A 49 6.07 12.36 3.12
CA THR A 49 5.87 11.80 4.46
C THR A 49 4.39 11.59 4.75
N ARG A 50 3.57 12.61 4.51
CA ARG A 50 2.12 12.52 4.73
C ARG A 50 1.47 11.50 3.81
N GLN A 51 1.86 11.49 2.54
CA GLN A 51 1.29 10.52 1.58
C GLN A 51 1.67 9.09 1.96
N MET A 52 2.92 8.86 2.38
CA MET A 52 3.38 7.53 2.77
C MET A 52 2.68 7.04 4.03
N GLU A 53 2.48 7.90 5.02
CA GLU A 53 1.75 7.54 6.23
C GLU A 53 0.32 7.08 5.91
N GLN A 54 -0.40 7.84 5.10
CA GLN A 54 -1.77 7.49 4.73
C GLN A 54 -1.81 6.22 3.87
N LEU A 55 -0.87 6.09 2.95
CA LEU A 55 -0.74 4.89 2.12
C LEU A 55 -0.60 3.65 3.00
N LEU A 56 0.28 3.70 4.00
CA LEU A 56 0.50 2.55 4.87
C LEU A 56 -0.70 2.25 5.77
N ARG A 57 -1.45 3.26 6.19
CA ARG A 57 -2.72 3.04 6.89
C ARG A 57 -3.74 2.36 5.99
N ASN A 58 -3.77 2.71 4.72
CA ASN A 58 -4.65 2.06 3.74
C ASN A 58 -4.24 0.60 3.53
N VAL A 59 -2.94 0.33 3.41
CA VAL A 59 -2.42 -1.04 3.32
C VAL A 59 -2.80 -1.83 4.58
N GLU A 60 -2.63 -1.24 5.74
CA GLU A 60 -3.00 -1.86 7.02
C GLU A 60 -4.47 -2.25 7.06
N ALA A 61 -5.34 -1.37 6.59
CA ALA A 61 -6.78 -1.63 6.57
C ALA A 61 -7.14 -2.86 5.72
N VAL A 62 -6.52 -3.00 4.56
CA VAL A 62 -6.76 -4.16 3.68
C VAL A 62 -6.15 -5.43 4.28
N LEU A 63 -4.93 -5.35 4.83
CA LEU A 63 -4.32 -6.49 5.53
C LEU A 63 -5.22 -6.98 6.66
N LYS A 64 -5.71 -6.07 7.48
CA LYS A 64 -6.61 -6.37 8.60
C LYS A 64 -7.90 -7.05 8.12
N ALA A 65 -8.49 -6.54 7.04
CA ALA A 65 -9.69 -7.14 6.45
C ALA A 65 -9.41 -8.57 5.98
N GLY A 66 -8.17 -8.88 5.59
CA GLY A 66 -7.73 -10.22 5.25
C GLY A 66 -7.18 -11.03 6.43
N GLY A 67 -7.31 -10.54 7.66
CA GLY A 67 -6.84 -11.24 8.84
C GLY A 67 -5.33 -11.23 9.02
N ARG A 68 -4.64 -10.24 8.46
CA ARG A 68 -3.17 -10.13 8.50
C ARG A 68 -2.73 -8.82 9.12
N THR A 69 -1.45 -8.78 9.48
CA THR A 69 -0.76 -7.56 9.93
C THR A 69 0.49 -7.37 9.07
N PHE A 70 1.24 -6.30 9.30
CA PHE A 70 2.48 -6.05 8.57
C PHE A 70 3.50 -7.19 8.75
N THR A 71 3.44 -7.93 9.85
CA THR A 71 4.36 -9.06 10.08
C THR A 71 4.12 -10.21 9.11
N ASN A 72 2.96 -10.25 8.46
CA ASN A 72 2.63 -11.27 7.46
C ASN A 72 3.10 -10.91 6.06
N VAL A 73 3.57 -9.68 5.84
CA VAL A 73 3.99 -9.22 4.51
C VAL A 73 5.30 -9.91 4.12
N ILE A 74 5.29 -10.56 2.96
CA ILE A 74 6.42 -11.29 2.40
C ILE A 74 7.20 -10.39 1.44
N GLN A 75 6.49 -9.61 0.63
CA GLN A 75 7.09 -8.75 -0.37
C GLN A 75 6.34 -7.44 -0.46
N ALA A 76 7.09 -6.34 -0.64
CA ALA A 76 6.55 -5.01 -0.91
C ALA A 76 7.19 -4.46 -2.17
N ARG A 77 6.39 -3.77 -2.99
CA ARG A 77 6.91 -3.00 -4.12
C ARG A 77 6.54 -1.54 -3.92
N VAL A 78 7.54 -0.68 -3.96
CA VAL A 78 7.36 0.76 -3.76
C VAL A 78 7.68 1.48 -5.05
N PHE A 79 6.76 2.31 -5.48
CA PHE A 79 6.88 3.11 -6.71
C PHE A 79 6.89 4.58 -6.32
N LEU A 80 7.95 5.30 -6.69
CA LEU A 80 8.11 6.71 -6.38
C LEU A 80 8.02 7.54 -7.66
N ALA A 81 7.42 8.72 -7.57
CA ALA A 81 7.46 9.68 -8.67
C ALA A 81 8.85 10.31 -8.79
N ASP A 82 9.63 10.33 -7.71
CA ASP A 82 10.97 10.91 -7.66
C ASP A 82 11.82 10.12 -6.67
N MET A 83 12.94 9.57 -7.12
CA MET A 83 13.87 8.85 -6.23
C MET A 83 14.48 9.75 -5.16
N GLY A 84 14.40 11.06 -5.31
CA GLY A 84 14.78 11.99 -4.25
C GLY A 84 13.98 11.83 -2.96
N ASP A 85 12.81 11.18 -3.04
CA ASP A 85 11.96 10.91 -1.88
C ASP A 85 12.29 9.58 -1.18
N PHE A 86 13.34 8.87 -1.63
CA PHE A 86 13.68 7.55 -1.12
C PHE A 86 13.92 7.55 0.39
N ALA A 87 14.74 8.48 0.89
CA ALA A 87 15.08 8.53 2.31
C ALA A 87 13.86 8.86 3.17
N ALA A 88 13.04 9.82 2.76
CA ALA A 88 11.84 10.20 3.50
C ALA A 88 10.81 9.05 3.50
N MET A 89 10.66 8.35 2.39
CA MET A 89 9.79 7.16 2.29
C MET A 89 10.28 6.09 3.25
N ASN A 90 11.58 5.79 3.27
CA ASN A 90 12.15 4.78 4.18
C ASN A 90 11.92 5.13 5.64
N ALA A 91 12.04 6.40 6.01
CA ALA A 91 11.81 6.84 7.39
C ALA A 91 10.40 6.49 7.86
N VAL A 92 9.39 6.67 7.02
CA VAL A 92 8.01 6.29 7.34
C VAL A 92 7.84 4.78 7.32
N TYR A 93 8.40 4.11 6.31
CA TYR A 93 8.32 2.65 6.15
C TYR A 93 8.75 1.94 7.43
N THR A 94 9.85 2.37 8.05
CA THR A 94 10.38 1.73 9.27
C THR A 94 9.55 2.01 10.52
N THR A 95 8.58 2.89 10.46
CA THR A 95 7.62 3.07 11.57
C THR A 95 6.46 2.07 11.51
N PHE A 96 6.26 1.41 10.37
CA PHE A 96 5.21 0.41 10.18
C PHE A 96 5.77 -1.01 10.06
N PHE A 97 6.92 -1.18 9.41
CA PHE A 97 7.56 -2.48 9.24
C PHE A 97 8.72 -2.64 10.19
N GLN A 98 8.84 -3.82 10.78
CA GLN A 98 9.92 -4.18 11.70
C GLN A 98 10.71 -5.35 11.15
N LYS A 99 11.93 -5.53 11.66
CA LYS A 99 12.74 -6.70 11.29
C LYS A 99 12.09 -7.99 11.79
N PRO A 100 12.16 -9.08 11.04
CA PRO A 100 12.77 -9.16 9.71
C PRO A 100 11.91 -8.48 8.65
N TYR A 101 12.53 -7.61 7.84
CA TYR A 101 11.81 -6.87 6.80
C TYR A 101 11.37 -7.79 5.67
N PRO A 102 10.25 -7.48 5.00
CA PRO A 102 9.89 -8.20 3.77
C PRO A 102 10.91 -7.92 2.65
N ALA A 103 10.93 -8.79 1.65
CA ALA A 103 11.64 -8.48 0.43
C ALA A 103 11.02 -7.23 -0.20
N ARG A 104 11.83 -6.36 -0.79
CA ARG A 104 11.32 -5.11 -1.35
C ARG A 104 12.05 -4.71 -2.62
N THR A 105 11.30 -4.16 -3.57
CA THR A 105 11.83 -3.45 -4.72
C THR A 105 11.31 -2.03 -4.66
N THR A 106 12.18 -1.06 -4.92
CA THR A 106 11.82 0.36 -4.98
C THR A 106 12.35 0.95 -6.28
N VAL A 107 11.46 1.57 -7.04
CA VAL A 107 11.80 2.18 -8.33
C VAL A 107 11.09 3.53 -8.46
N ALA A 108 11.67 4.42 -9.27
CA ALA A 108 10.97 5.60 -9.71
C ALA A 108 10.24 5.27 -11.00
N VAL A 109 9.05 5.83 -11.17
CA VAL A 109 8.20 5.67 -12.35
C VAL A 109 7.89 7.03 -12.94
N LYS A 110 7.37 7.05 -14.17
CA LYS A 110 7.06 8.29 -14.86
C LYS A 110 6.00 9.11 -14.15
N SER A 111 4.93 8.45 -13.68
CA SER A 111 3.83 9.08 -12.97
C SER A 111 3.02 8.03 -12.23
N LEU A 112 2.23 8.47 -11.28
CA LEU A 112 1.37 7.61 -10.46
C LEU A 112 -0.07 8.11 -10.50
N PRO A 113 -1.04 7.22 -10.17
CA PRO A 113 -2.45 7.63 -10.11
C PRO A 113 -2.65 8.84 -9.19
N LEU A 114 -3.57 9.71 -9.56
CA LEU A 114 -3.93 10.92 -8.80
C LEU A 114 -2.77 11.91 -8.62
N GLY A 115 -1.69 11.74 -9.37
CA GLY A 115 -0.49 12.57 -9.18
C GLY A 115 0.24 12.26 -7.88
N ALA A 116 0.10 11.04 -7.35
CA ALA A 116 0.72 10.66 -6.09
C ALA A 116 2.25 10.67 -6.18
N ALA A 117 2.89 10.94 -5.05
CA ALA A 117 4.35 10.87 -4.94
C ALA A 117 4.84 9.44 -4.70
N VAL A 118 3.97 8.56 -4.19
CA VAL A 118 4.33 7.19 -3.83
C VAL A 118 3.12 6.27 -3.96
N GLU A 119 3.40 5.05 -4.36
CA GLU A 119 2.44 3.93 -4.39
C GLU A 119 3.12 2.68 -3.88
N MET A 120 2.37 1.79 -3.25
CA MET A 120 2.92 0.52 -2.79
C MET A 120 1.90 -0.59 -2.90
N ASP A 121 2.35 -1.78 -3.32
CA ASP A 121 1.58 -3.01 -3.19
C ASP A 121 2.37 -4.02 -2.36
N VAL A 122 1.67 -5.00 -1.82
CA VAL A 122 2.29 -6.04 -0.99
C VAL A 122 1.68 -7.41 -1.28
N ILE A 123 2.47 -8.44 -0.95
CA ILE A 123 2.02 -9.83 -0.91
C ILE A 123 2.24 -10.30 0.52
N ALA A 124 1.21 -10.90 1.11
CA ALA A 124 1.24 -11.41 2.48
C ALA A 124 0.79 -12.88 2.52
N ARG A 125 1.13 -13.55 3.62
CA ARG A 125 0.65 -14.92 3.81
C ARG A 125 0.35 -15.21 5.28
#